data_c5385e6da9d6a5e6f96d6c8cf1f223b7
#
_entry.id   c5385e6da9d6a5e6f96d6c8cf1f223b7
#
_cell.length_a   1.000
_cell.length_b   1.000
_cell.length_c   1.000
_cell.angle_alpha   90.00
_cell.angle_beta   90.00
_cell.angle_gamma   90.00
#
_symmetry.space_group_name_H-M   'P 1'
#
loop_
_entity.id
_entity.type
_entity.pdbx_description
1 polymer ?
#
loop_
_entity_poly.entity_id
_entity_poly.type
_entity_poly.pdbx_seq_one_letter_code
_entity_poly.pdbx_strand_id
1 'polypeptide(L)'
;LMAERFMPGAGWIEIVIIGIYGAFVAYKMQDTANVPQWRKVTWTIFSVIFFTQLLLGLSGFDKFLMTGKLHLPIPMMILAGPIYREQLSVMTILFISTVILTGPAWCSHLCYFGAFDNVASSGKTTRDILRHKVAIKSTIIFLVIAGAILLRWFNVPHLTATLIAVAFGLTGIAVMIFFSLRRKKMVHCIMYCPIGTVVNITKHINPFRMYIDQSCTLCMHCTRYCKYDALNPADIKKGKPSLSCTLCGDCLAGCHHNSIKYKFFSMNHEKARRLYL
;
A
#
# COMPACT_ATOMS: atom_id res chain seq x y z
N LEU A 1 -7.82 18.82 16.13
CA LEU A 1 -7.32 17.48 15.78
C LEU A 1 -8.45 16.64 15.18
N MET A 2 -8.15 15.71 14.27
CA MET A 2 -9.17 14.81 13.69
C MET A 2 -9.87 13.98 14.79
N ALA A 3 -9.17 13.60 15.83
CA ALA A 3 -9.69 12.88 16.99
C ALA A 3 -10.72 13.68 17.79
N GLU A 4 -10.65 15.01 17.80
CA GLU A 4 -11.66 15.87 18.45
C GLU A 4 -13.06 15.78 17.81
N ARG A 5 -13.14 15.23 16.61
CA ARG A 5 -14.38 15.10 15.87
C ARG A 5 -15.39 14.15 16.50
N PHE A 6 -14.91 13.05 17.10
CA PHE A 6 -15.74 12.04 17.73
C PHE A 6 -15.93 12.31 19.22
N MET A 7 -14.90 12.85 19.87
CA MET A 7 -14.88 13.14 21.31
C MET A 7 -14.33 14.55 21.54
N PRO A 8 -15.14 15.61 21.41
CA PRO A 8 -14.69 16.97 21.66
C PRO A 8 -14.07 17.12 23.04
N GLY A 9 -12.85 17.67 23.14
CA GLY A 9 -12.08 17.81 24.37
C GLY A 9 -11.39 16.53 24.87
N ALA A 10 -11.70 15.36 24.32
CA ALA A 10 -11.16 14.08 24.75
C ALA A 10 -10.51 13.28 23.60
N GLY A 11 -10.25 13.90 22.46
CA GLY A 11 -9.66 13.24 21.28
C GLY A 11 -8.27 12.62 21.54
N TRP A 12 -7.56 13.08 22.57
CA TRP A 12 -6.30 12.47 22.99
C TRP A 12 -6.46 11.02 23.48
N ILE A 13 -7.64 10.64 24.00
CA ILE A 13 -7.92 9.25 24.43
C ILE A 13 -7.86 8.32 23.22
N GLU A 14 -8.45 8.72 22.09
CA GLU A 14 -8.39 7.97 20.83
C GLU A 14 -6.94 7.77 20.37
N ILE A 15 -6.14 8.82 20.43
CA ILE A 15 -4.71 8.76 20.05
C ILE A 15 -3.94 7.78 20.95
N VAL A 16 -4.19 7.81 22.25
CA VAL A 16 -3.55 6.90 23.22
C VAL A 16 -3.95 5.45 22.95
N ILE A 17 -5.25 5.17 22.72
CA ILE A 17 -5.73 3.81 22.43
C ILE A 17 -5.10 3.28 21.13
N ILE A 18 -5.08 4.10 20.07
CA ILE A 18 -4.44 3.72 18.80
C ILE A 18 -2.94 3.50 18.99
N GLY A 19 -2.27 4.35 19.78
CA GLY A 19 -0.85 4.21 20.12
C GLY A 19 -0.54 2.91 20.85
N ILE A 20 -1.35 2.56 21.87
CA ILE A 20 -1.22 1.29 22.60
C ILE A 20 -1.43 0.08 21.65
N TYR A 21 -2.46 0.14 20.81
CA TYR A 21 -2.71 -0.89 19.82
C TYR A 21 -1.54 -1.03 18.83
N GLY A 22 -1.01 0.09 18.34
CA GLY A 22 0.15 0.11 17.44
C GLY A 22 1.39 -0.52 18.10
N ALA A 23 1.69 -0.16 19.36
CA ALA A 23 2.79 -0.75 20.13
C ALA A 23 2.60 -2.25 20.33
N PHE A 24 1.38 -2.70 20.64
CA PHE A 24 1.06 -4.12 20.77
C PHE A 24 1.29 -4.88 19.46
N VAL A 25 0.83 -4.35 18.33
CA VAL A 25 1.04 -4.96 17.00
C VAL A 25 2.54 -5.00 16.66
N ALA A 26 3.27 -3.93 16.89
CA ALA A 26 4.71 -3.87 16.68
C ALA A 26 5.45 -4.91 17.52
N TYR A 27 5.05 -5.09 18.78
CA TYR A 27 5.59 -6.14 19.65
C TYR A 27 5.32 -7.55 19.09
N LYS A 28 4.09 -7.83 18.64
CA LYS A 28 3.74 -9.13 18.02
C LYS A 28 4.50 -9.39 16.73
N MET A 29 4.76 -8.35 15.95
CA MET A 29 5.52 -8.45 14.70
C MET A 29 7.03 -8.55 14.89
N GLN A 30 7.56 -8.44 16.13
CA GLN A 30 8.97 -8.75 16.41
C GLN A 30 9.29 -10.21 16.08
N ASP A 31 8.36 -11.14 16.31
CA ASP A 31 8.50 -12.49 15.79
C ASP A 31 8.22 -12.53 14.28
N THR A 32 9.22 -12.98 13.51
CA THR A 32 9.14 -13.04 12.05
C THR A 32 8.03 -13.95 11.54
N ALA A 33 7.72 -15.03 12.26
CA ALA A 33 6.66 -15.97 11.89
C ALA A 33 5.26 -15.31 11.93
N ASN A 34 5.08 -14.37 12.85
CA ASN A 34 3.79 -13.69 13.09
C ASN A 34 3.55 -12.47 12.17
N VAL A 35 4.59 -11.95 11.50
CA VAL A 35 4.49 -10.76 10.65
C VAL A 35 3.35 -10.84 9.63
N PRO A 36 3.20 -11.91 8.81
CA PRO A 36 2.16 -11.95 7.79
C PRO A 36 0.74 -11.90 8.38
N GLN A 37 0.54 -12.56 9.53
CA GLN A 37 -0.76 -12.62 10.19
C GLN A 37 -1.14 -11.28 10.80
N TRP A 38 -0.28 -10.69 11.65
CA TRP A 38 -0.58 -9.43 12.33
C TRP A 38 -0.69 -8.27 11.36
N ARG A 39 0.19 -8.20 10.36
CA ARG A 39 0.08 -7.23 9.30
C ARG A 39 -1.27 -7.35 8.55
N LYS A 40 -1.66 -8.56 8.17
CA LYS A 40 -2.93 -8.80 7.46
C LYS A 40 -4.12 -8.38 8.31
N VAL A 41 -4.17 -8.78 9.59
CA VAL A 41 -5.28 -8.48 10.51
C VAL A 41 -5.40 -6.96 10.71
N THR A 42 -4.31 -6.29 11.11
CA THR A 42 -4.32 -4.84 11.36
C THR A 42 -4.71 -4.06 10.11
N TRP A 43 -4.16 -4.42 8.97
CA TRP A 43 -4.45 -3.77 7.71
C TRP A 43 -5.91 -3.97 7.26
N THR A 44 -6.47 -5.17 7.47
CA THR A 44 -7.87 -5.45 7.17
C THR A 44 -8.79 -4.67 8.10
N ILE A 45 -8.50 -4.63 9.41
CA ILE A 45 -9.26 -3.85 10.41
C ILE A 45 -9.26 -2.37 10.00
N PHE A 46 -8.10 -1.79 9.69
CA PHE A 46 -7.98 -0.41 9.24
C PHE A 46 -8.86 -0.14 8.01
N SER A 47 -8.82 -1.05 7.02
CA SER A 47 -9.61 -0.92 5.80
C SER A 47 -11.12 -1.02 6.07
N VAL A 48 -11.56 -1.95 6.93
CA VAL A 48 -12.96 -2.11 7.31
C VAL A 48 -13.46 -0.86 8.03
N ILE A 49 -12.71 -0.34 9.00
CA ILE A 49 -13.06 0.90 9.72
C ILE A 49 -13.20 2.06 8.73
N PHE A 50 -12.23 2.21 7.82
CA PHE A 50 -12.25 3.28 6.81
C PHE A 50 -13.51 3.22 5.93
N PHE A 51 -13.86 2.04 5.39
CA PHE A 51 -15.05 1.90 4.55
C PHE A 51 -16.36 1.99 5.34
N THR A 52 -16.39 1.54 6.60
CA THR A 52 -17.53 1.73 7.48
C THR A 52 -17.78 3.22 7.72
N GLN A 53 -16.74 3.99 8.03
CA GLN A 53 -16.86 5.44 8.17
C GLN A 53 -17.36 6.10 6.89
N LEU A 54 -16.86 5.69 5.72
CA LEU A 54 -17.33 6.20 4.45
C LEU A 54 -18.82 5.90 4.23
N LEU A 55 -19.27 4.67 4.49
CA LEU A 55 -20.68 4.28 4.35
C LEU A 55 -21.58 5.06 5.31
N LEU A 56 -21.16 5.25 6.56
CA LEU A 56 -21.89 6.09 7.52
C LEU A 56 -21.97 7.54 7.05
N GLY A 57 -20.89 8.08 6.52
CA GLY A 57 -20.88 9.42 5.94
C GLY A 57 -21.83 9.56 4.75
N LEU A 58 -21.88 8.55 3.86
CA LEU A 58 -22.85 8.49 2.75
C LEU A 58 -24.30 8.36 3.21
N SER A 59 -24.53 7.76 4.37
CA SER A 59 -25.88 7.60 4.97
C SER A 59 -26.38 8.87 5.69
N GLY A 60 -25.65 9.99 5.58
CA GLY A 60 -26.05 11.28 6.14
C GLY A 60 -25.42 11.63 7.49
N PHE A 61 -24.51 10.80 8.00
CA PHE A 61 -23.76 11.11 9.23
C PHE A 61 -22.45 11.84 8.88
N ASP A 62 -22.54 13.15 8.63
CA ASP A 62 -21.41 13.99 8.18
C ASP A 62 -20.16 13.92 9.09
N LYS A 63 -20.37 13.60 10.38
CA LYS A 63 -19.27 13.37 11.32
C LYS A 63 -18.26 12.32 10.84
N PHE A 64 -18.68 11.36 10.03
CA PHE A 64 -17.82 10.27 9.54
C PHE A 64 -17.08 10.62 8.22
N LEU A 65 -17.42 11.74 7.58
CA LEU A 65 -16.67 12.22 6.42
C LEU A 65 -15.37 12.88 6.86
N MET A 66 -14.21 12.36 6.46
CA MET A 66 -12.88 12.80 6.96
C MET A 66 -12.62 14.31 6.92
N THR A 67 -13.14 15.01 5.94
CA THR A 67 -12.97 16.46 5.76
C THR A 67 -14.31 17.22 5.72
N GLY A 68 -15.40 16.60 6.16
CA GLY A 68 -16.76 17.15 6.00
C GLY A 68 -17.27 17.15 4.56
N LYS A 69 -16.48 16.65 3.62
CA LYS A 69 -16.83 16.51 2.18
C LYS A 69 -16.62 15.07 1.74
N LEU A 70 -17.48 14.61 0.84
CA LEU A 70 -17.34 13.28 0.25
C LEU A 70 -16.07 13.19 -0.59
N HIS A 71 -15.19 12.29 -0.22
CA HIS A 71 -14.02 11.90 -1.01
C HIS A 71 -14.16 10.45 -1.42
N LEU A 72 -14.31 10.22 -2.73
CA LEU A 72 -14.35 8.85 -3.25
C LEU A 72 -12.99 8.18 -3.04
N PRO A 73 -12.97 6.97 -2.45
CA PRO A 73 -11.73 6.28 -2.11
C PRO A 73 -11.09 5.59 -3.33
N ILE A 74 -10.94 6.30 -4.42
CA ILE A 74 -10.36 5.78 -5.65
C ILE A 74 -8.90 6.23 -5.72
N PRO A 75 -7.91 5.31 -5.68
CA PRO A 75 -6.49 5.66 -5.64
C PRO A 75 -6.06 6.60 -6.77
N MET A 76 -6.61 6.42 -7.97
CA MET A 76 -6.33 7.29 -9.11
C MET A 76 -6.65 8.76 -8.82
N MET A 77 -7.72 9.05 -8.08
CA MET A 77 -8.15 10.42 -7.79
C MET A 77 -7.18 11.19 -6.90
N ILE A 78 -6.37 10.49 -6.09
CA ILE A 78 -5.33 11.12 -5.26
C ILE A 78 -4.27 11.78 -6.16
N LEU A 79 -3.97 11.16 -7.31
CA LEU A 79 -3.00 11.67 -8.27
C LEU A 79 -3.64 12.59 -9.34
N ALA A 80 -4.71 12.12 -9.98
CA ALA A 80 -5.37 12.82 -11.08
C ALA A 80 -6.18 14.04 -10.61
N GLY A 81 -6.75 13.98 -9.39
CA GLY A 81 -7.59 15.04 -8.86
C GLY A 81 -6.92 16.40 -8.73
N PRO A 82 -5.72 16.50 -8.14
CA PRO A 82 -4.97 17.75 -8.09
C PRO A 82 -4.61 18.31 -9.47
N ILE A 83 -4.24 17.43 -10.42
CA ILE A 83 -3.91 17.82 -11.80
C ILE A 83 -5.15 18.39 -12.49
N TYR A 84 -6.30 17.72 -12.38
CA TYR A 84 -7.53 18.15 -13.00
C TYR A 84 -8.09 19.45 -12.40
N ARG A 85 -7.98 19.63 -11.06
CA ARG A 85 -8.53 20.81 -10.34
C ARG A 85 -7.55 21.96 -10.21
N GLU A 86 -6.25 21.73 -10.51
CA GLU A 86 -5.15 22.68 -10.27
C GLU A 86 -5.02 23.12 -8.79
N GLN A 87 -5.53 22.29 -7.89
CA GLN A 87 -5.53 22.55 -6.46
C GLN A 87 -5.14 21.30 -5.68
N LEU A 88 -4.25 21.48 -4.71
CA LEU A 88 -3.91 20.42 -3.77
C LEU A 88 -5.06 20.23 -2.78
N SER A 89 -5.58 19.02 -2.71
CA SER A 89 -6.55 18.65 -1.68
C SER A 89 -5.86 18.25 -0.38
N VAL A 90 -6.58 18.37 0.75
CA VAL A 90 -6.11 17.86 2.06
C VAL A 90 -5.71 16.39 1.96
N MET A 91 -6.46 15.58 1.20
CA MET A 91 -6.15 14.16 0.99
C MET A 91 -4.84 13.94 0.26
N THR A 92 -4.49 14.82 -0.70
CA THR A 92 -3.21 14.74 -1.41
C THR A 92 -2.05 15.10 -0.48
N ILE A 93 -2.20 16.13 0.36
CA ILE A 93 -1.20 16.53 1.35
C ILE A 93 -1.00 15.39 2.37
N LEU A 94 -2.08 14.82 2.88
CA LEU A 94 -2.04 13.70 3.81
C LEU A 94 -1.38 12.46 3.18
N PHE A 95 -1.68 12.18 1.91
CA PHE A 95 -1.03 11.10 1.17
C PHE A 95 0.47 11.34 1.03
N ILE A 96 0.88 12.51 0.57
CA ILE A 96 2.31 12.83 0.38
C ILE A 96 3.06 12.75 1.71
N SER A 97 2.54 13.35 2.79
CA SER A 97 3.17 13.32 4.11
C SER A 97 3.31 11.89 4.65
N THR A 98 2.26 11.08 4.55
CA THR A 98 2.31 9.69 5.02
C THR A 98 3.23 8.81 4.16
N VAL A 99 3.30 9.04 2.84
CA VAL A 99 4.25 8.33 1.96
C VAL A 99 5.70 8.72 2.24
N ILE A 100 5.97 9.97 2.55
CA ILE A 100 7.33 10.41 2.96
C ILE A 100 7.75 9.72 4.26
N LEU A 101 6.86 9.62 5.24
CA LEU A 101 7.13 8.98 6.53
C LEU A 101 7.30 7.46 6.42
N THR A 102 6.38 6.78 5.75
CA THR A 102 6.34 5.31 5.73
C THR A 102 7.02 4.70 4.50
N GLY A 103 7.30 5.51 3.48
CA GLY A 103 7.87 5.06 2.22
C GLY A 103 7.06 3.95 1.56
N PRO A 104 7.72 2.91 1.02
CA PRO A 104 7.05 1.80 0.34
C PRO A 104 6.07 1.03 1.21
N ALA A 105 6.18 1.09 2.54
CA ALA A 105 5.28 0.46 3.49
C ALA A 105 3.85 1.02 3.43
N TRP A 106 3.67 2.24 2.91
CA TRP A 106 2.36 2.81 2.70
C TRP A 106 1.42 1.86 1.95
N CYS A 107 1.91 1.22 0.88
CA CYS A 107 1.12 0.27 0.07
C CYS A 107 0.80 -1.04 0.78
N SER A 108 1.52 -1.40 1.83
CA SER A 108 1.38 -2.69 2.52
C SER A 108 0.80 -2.62 3.92
N HIS A 109 0.60 -1.42 4.46
CA HIS A 109 0.10 -1.21 5.82
C HIS A 109 -1.03 -0.18 5.91
N LEU A 110 -1.03 0.86 5.06
CA LEU A 110 -1.96 1.99 5.18
C LEU A 110 -2.98 2.07 4.03
N CYS A 111 -2.67 1.53 2.84
CA CYS A 111 -3.57 1.64 1.69
C CYS A 111 -4.80 0.72 1.85
N TYR A 112 -5.98 1.31 2.02
CA TYR A 112 -7.24 0.56 2.17
C TYR A 112 -7.57 -0.35 0.96
N PHE A 113 -7.27 0.07 -0.26
CA PHE A 113 -7.40 -0.78 -1.45
C PHE A 113 -6.41 -1.95 -1.46
N GLY A 114 -5.19 -1.68 -0.98
CA GLY A 114 -4.18 -2.73 -0.85
C GLY A 114 -4.59 -3.83 0.12
N ALA A 115 -5.37 -3.52 1.17
CA ALA A 115 -5.91 -4.52 2.07
C ALA A 115 -6.83 -5.51 1.35
N PHE A 116 -7.72 -5.04 0.48
CA PHE A 116 -8.58 -5.92 -0.33
C PHE A 116 -7.79 -6.80 -1.28
N ASP A 117 -6.80 -6.23 -1.98
CA ASP A 117 -5.94 -7.00 -2.88
C ASP A 117 -5.11 -8.05 -2.11
N ASN A 118 -4.70 -7.71 -0.86
CA ASN A 118 -4.02 -8.66 0.03
C ASN A 118 -4.95 -9.80 0.48
N VAL A 119 -6.22 -9.53 0.77
CA VAL A 119 -7.21 -10.55 1.11
C VAL A 119 -7.51 -11.41 -0.11
N ALA A 120 -7.76 -10.82 -1.27
CA ALA A 120 -7.98 -11.53 -2.53
C ALA A 120 -6.79 -12.44 -2.88
N SER A 121 -5.57 -12.01 -2.63
CA SER A 121 -4.35 -12.80 -2.86
C SER A 121 -3.98 -13.74 -1.71
N SER A 122 -4.93 -14.09 -0.81
CA SER A 122 -4.65 -14.97 0.33
C SER A 122 -4.20 -16.36 -0.11
N GLY A 123 -3.25 -16.95 0.66
CA GLY A 123 -2.63 -18.24 0.36
C GLY A 123 -1.20 -18.12 -0.16
N LYS A 124 -0.61 -19.27 -0.51
CA LYS A 124 0.75 -19.32 -1.09
C LYS A 124 0.71 -18.82 -2.52
N THR A 125 1.64 -17.95 -2.87
CA THR A 125 1.69 -17.38 -4.24
C THR A 125 2.02 -18.44 -5.28
N THR A 126 1.53 -18.23 -6.51
CA THR A 126 1.93 -19.05 -7.66
C THR A 126 3.40 -18.78 -8.01
N ARG A 127 4.04 -19.75 -8.65
CA ARG A 127 5.45 -19.60 -9.10
C ARG A 127 5.59 -18.69 -10.32
N ASP A 128 4.49 -18.36 -10.98
CA ASP A 128 4.49 -17.52 -12.19
C ASP A 128 5.01 -16.13 -11.90
N ILE A 129 5.98 -15.68 -12.65
CA ILE A 129 6.51 -14.32 -12.57
C ILE A 129 5.62 -13.39 -13.38
N LEU A 130 5.27 -12.25 -12.80
CA LEU A 130 4.52 -11.20 -13.51
C LEU A 130 5.47 -10.49 -14.49
N ARG A 131 5.27 -10.79 -15.78
CA ARG A 131 6.06 -10.18 -16.86
C ARG A 131 5.61 -8.74 -17.13
N HIS A 132 6.51 -7.93 -17.65
CA HIS A 132 6.25 -6.54 -18.07
C HIS A 132 5.61 -5.62 -17.01
N LYS A 133 5.71 -5.99 -15.71
CA LYS A 133 5.08 -5.22 -14.63
C LYS A 133 5.51 -3.74 -14.59
N VAL A 134 6.76 -3.45 -14.89
CA VAL A 134 7.27 -2.07 -14.93
C VAL A 134 6.67 -1.31 -16.10
N ALA A 135 6.69 -1.89 -17.32
CA ALA A 135 6.13 -1.26 -18.52
C ALA A 135 4.62 -0.96 -18.34
N ILE A 136 3.84 -1.94 -17.88
CA ILE A 136 2.40 -1.77 -17.66
C ILE A 136 2.13 -0.65 -16.64
N LYS A 137 2.84 -0.62 -15.51
CA LYS A 137 2.73 0.45 -14.52
C LYS A 137 3.04 1.83 -15.09
N SER A 138 4.15 1.92 -15.85
CA SER A 138 4.55 3.19 -16.47
C SER A 138 3.53 3.67 -17.50
N THR A 139 2.95 2.76 -18.27
CA THR A 139 1.89 3.09 -19.21
C THR A 139 0.63 3.58 -18.49
N ILE A 140 0.20 2.89 -17.43
CA ILE A 140 -1.01 3.28 -16.69
C ILE A 140 -0.83 4.64 -16.02
N ILE A 141 0.30 4.91 -15.36
CA ILE A 141 0.51 6.23 -14.74
C ILE A 141 0.57 7.34 -15.79
N PHE A 142 1.21 7.07 -16.93
CA PHE A 142 1.23 8.02 -18.06
C PHE A 142 -0.19 8.32 -18.57
N LEU A 143 -1.01 7.29 -18.80
CA LEU A 143 -2.40 7.44 -19.25
C LEU A 143 -3.25 8.20 -18.23
N VAL A 144 -3.05 7.95 -16.93
CA VAL A 144 -3.78 8.67 -15.86
C VAL A 144 -3.41 10.15 -15.84
N ILE A 145 -2.12 10.47 -15.93
CA ILE A 145 -1.65 11.87 -15.94
C ILE A 145 -2.10 12.58 -17.23
N ALA A 146 -1.86 11.97 -18.38
CA ALA A 146 -2.26 12.52 -19.68
C ALA A 146 -3.80 12.70 -19.75
N GLY A 147 -4.56 11.71 -19.29
CA GLY A 147 -6.01 11.79 -19.21
C GLY A 147 -6.49 12.93 -18.31
N ALA A 148 -5.89 13.11 -17.13
CA ALA A 148 -6.24 14.23 -16.24
C ALA A 148 -5.97 15.61 -16.88
N ILE A 149 -4.83 15.75 -17.58
CA ILE A 149 -4.48 16.97 -18.30
C ILE A 149 -5.47 17.22 -19.45
N LEU A 150 -5.78 16.20 -20.25
CA LEU A 150 -6.74 16.32 -21.34
C LEU A 150 -8.15 16.67 -20.86
N LEU A 151 -8.64 16.00 -19.81
CA LEU A 151 -9.93 16.32 -19.21
C LEU A 151 -10.00 17.78 -18.74
N ARG A 152 -8.90 18.29 -18.19
CA ARG A 152 -8.79 19.70 -17.81
C ARG A 152 -8.76 20.62 -19.04
N TRP A 153 -7.93 20.30 -20.01
CA TRP A 153 -7.76 21.09 -21.24
C TRP A 153 -9.08 21.29 -21.98
N PHE A 154 -9.87 20.21 -22.11
CA PHE A 154 -11.18 20.25 -22.76
C PHE A 154 -12.31 20.75 -21.86
N ASN A 155 -12.02 21.23 -20.64
CA ASN A 155 -13.01 21.69 -19.67
C ASN A 155 -14.15 20.68 -19.44
N VAL A 156 -13.83 19.38 -19.40
CA VAL A 156 -14.83 18.31 -19.20
C VAL A 156 -15.51 18.50 -17.83
N PRO A 157 -16.85 18.37 -17.75
CA PRO A 157 -17.58 18.54 -16.49
C PRO A 157 -17.09 17.62 -15.38
N HIS A 158 -17.10 18.10 -14.12
CA HIS A 158 -16.66 17.33 -12.96
C HIS A 158 -17.35 15.97 -12.80
N LEU A 159 -18.64 15.89 -13.14
CA LEU A 159 -19.39 14.63 -13.08
C LEU A 159 -18.80 13.59 -14.03
N THR A 160 -18.55 13.96 -15.29
CA THR A 160 -17.96 13.08 -16.30
C THR A 160 -16.56 12.60 -15.88
N ALA A 161 -15.71 13.52 -15.41
CA ALA A 161 -14.38 13.18 -14.91
C ALA A 161 -14.44 12.20 -13.71
N THR A 162 -15.43 12.39 -12.82
CA THR A 162 -15.66 11.49 -11.68
C THR A 162 -16.15 10.12 -12.15
N LEU A 163 -17.06 10.04 -13.11
CA LEU A 163 -17.54 8.77 -13.67
C LEU A 163 -16.41 7.98 -14.34
N ILE A 164 -15.52 8.63 -15.06
CA ILE A 164 -14.32 8.00 -15.63
C ILE A 164 -13.42 7.43 -14.51
N ALA A 165 -13.23 8.18 -13.42
CA ALA A 165 -12.46 7.72 -12.28
C ALA A 165 -13.13 6.53 -11.58
N VAL A 166 -14.45 6.53 -11.45
CA VAL A 166 -15.23 5.41 -10.91
C VAL A 166 -15.07 4.17 -11.80
N ALA A 167 -15.21 4.32 -13.11
CA ALA A 167 -15.02 3.22 -14.07
C ALA A 167 -13.61 2.61 -13.95
N PHE A 168 -12.58 3.46 -13.83
CA PHE A 168 -11.21 3.00 -13.56
C PHE A 168 -11.10 2.24 -12.24
N GLY A 169 -11.75 2.71 -11.17
CA GLY A 169 -11.78 2.02 -9.87
C GLY A 169 -12.45 0.65 -9.95
N LEU A 170 -13.60 0.55 -10.64
CA LEU A 170 -14.31 -0.71 -10.85
C LEU A 170 -13.48 -1.72 -11.67
N THR A 171 -12.79 -1.24 -12.70
CA THR A 171 -11.83 -2.08 -13.45
C THR A 171 -10.73 -2.60 -12.53
N GLY A 172 -10.23 -1.78 -11.60
CA GLY A 172 -9.28 -2.21 -10.58
C GLY A 172 -9.81 -3.33 -9.68
N ILE A 173 -11.07 -3.25 -9.26
CA ILE A 173 -11.74 -4.33 -8.50
C ILE A 173 -11.86 -5.59 -9.35
N ALA A 174 -12.23 -5.48 -10.62
CA ALA A 174 -12.26 -6.61 -11.54
C ALA A 174 -10.87 -7.28 -11.67
N VAL A 175 -9.79 -6.49 -11.77
CA VAL A 175 -8.41 -7.01 -11.77
C VAL A 175 -8.11 -7.79 -10.49
N MET A 176 -8.55 -7.32 -9.32
CA MET A 176 -8.38 -8.06 -8.06
C MET A 176 -9.11 -9.40 -8.09
N ILE A 177 -10.37 -9.41 -8.51
CA ILE A 177 -11.21 -10.62 -8.52
C ILE A 177 -10.68 -11.65 -9.53
N PHE A 178 -10.37 -11.23 -10.76
CA PHE A 178 -9.98 -12.16 -11.82
C PHE A 178 -8.52 -12.60 -11.76
N PHE A 179 -7.61 -11.70 -11.41
CA PHE A 179 -6.17 -11.98 -11.48
C PHE A 179 -5.53 -12.20 -10.11
N SER A 180 -5.83 -11.38 -9.09
CA SER A 180 -5.18 -11.53 -7.79
C SER A 180 -5.65 -12.79 -7.06
N LEU A 181 -6.95 -13.12 -7.13
CA LEU A 181 -7.50 -14.37 -6.59
C LEU A 181 -6.87 -15.62 -7.21
N ARG A 182 -6.70 -15.64 -8.54
CA ARG A 182 -6.15 -16.80 -9.26
C ARG A 182 -4.64 -16.96 -9.05
N ARG A 183 -3.89 -15.85 -9.12
CA ARG A 183 -2.43 -15.88 -9.02
C ARG A 183 -1.91 -15.85 -7.59
N LYS A 184 -2.76 -15.59 -6.61
CA LYS A 184 -2.39 -15.40 -5.20
C LYS A 184 -1.27 -14.35 -5.03
N LYS A 185 -1.27 -13.35 -5.92
CA LYS A 185 -0.39 -12.19 -5.93
C LYS A 185 -1.22 -10.93 -6.01
N MET A 186 -0.73 -9.84 -5.48
CA MET A 186 -1.41 -8.53 -5.47
C MET A 186 -1.27 -7.85 -6.83
N VAL A 187 -1.92 -8.43 -7.86
CA VAL A 187 -1.79 -8.01 -9.26
C VAL A 187 -2.25 -6.58 -9.47
N HIS A 188 -3.35 -6.18 -8.82
CA HIS A 188 -3.83 -4.80 -8.86
C HIS A 188 -2.73 -3.81 -8.38
N CYS A 189 -2.18 -4.04 -7.19
CA CYS A 189 -1.15 -3.16 -6.63
C CYS A 189 0.15 -3.17 -7.43
N ILE A 190 0.51 -4.32 -8.02
CA ILE A 190 1.78 -4.48 -8.74
C ILE A 190 1.71 -3.91 -10.16
N MET A 191 0.59 -4.06 -10.85
CA MET A 191 0.50 -3.76 -12.29
C MET A 191 -0.46 -2.63 -12.63
N TYR A 192 -1.57 -2.50 -11.90
CA TYR A 192 -2.67 -1.60 -12.27
C TYR A 192 -2.65 -0.26 -11.50
N CYS A 193 -2.35 -0.27 -10.20
CA CYS A 193 -2.49 0.91 -9.35
C CYS A 193 -1.44 2.00 -9.65
N PRO A 194 -1.85 3.22 -10.08
CA PRO A 194 -0.91 4.32 -10.35
C PRO A 194 -0.21 4.81 -9.07
N ILE A 195 -0.91 4.80 -7.92
CA ILE A 195 -0.33 5.17 -6.63
C ILE A 195 0.82 4.23 -6.24
N GLY A 196 0.66 2.92 -6.49
CA GLY A 196 1.75 1.96 -6.27
C GLY A 196 3.00 2.27 -7.09
N THR A 197 2.86 2.94 -8.23
CA THR A 197 4.00 3.40 -9.04
C THR A 197 4.71 4.58 -8.37
N VAL A 198 3.95 5.58 -7.91
CA VAL A 198 4.49 6.74 -7.17
C VAL A 198 5.24 6.28 -5.92
N VAL A 199 4.60 5.42 -5.12
CA VAL A 199 5.20 4.88 -3.89
C VAL A 199 6.45 4.04 -4.17
N ASN A 200 6.53 3.32 -5.29
CA ASN A 200 7.74 2.60 -5.67
C ASN A 200 8.91 3.56 -6.01
N ILE A 201 8.61 4.72 -6.57
CA ILE A 201 9.64 5.76 -6.84
C ILE A 201 10.18 6.31 -5.51
N THR A 202 9.32 6.55 -4.51
CA THR A 202 9.78 7.04 -3.19
C THR A 202 10.70 6.07 -2.46
N LYS A 203 10.73 4.79 -2.85
CA LYS A 203 11.72 3.82 -2.37
C LYS A 203 13.16 4.29 -2.58
N HIS A 204 13.44 5.08 -3.61
CA HIS A 204 14.79 5.58 -3.85
C HIS A 204 15.24 6.62 -2.81
N ILE A 205 14.29 7.34 -2.24
CA ILE A 205 14.54 8.39 -1.21
C ILE A 205 14.50 7.77 0.20
N ASN A 206 13.66 6.75 0.42
CA ASN A 206 13.49 6.13 1.73
C ASN A 206 14.80 5.45 2.17
N PRO A 207 15.28 5.69 3.42
CA PRO A 207 16.53 5.09 3.91
C PRO A 207 16.39 3.61 4.25
N PHE A 208 15.17 3.12 4.50
CA PHE A 208 14.95 1.70 4.76
C PHE A 208 15.06 0.88 3.48
N ARG A 209 15.76 -0.24 3.58
CA ARG A 209 15.97 -1.21 2.50
C ARG A 209 15.83 -2.61 3.05
N MET A 210 15.53 -3.56 2.16
CA MET A 210 15.73 -4.99 2.41
C MET A 210 16.85 -5.50 1.51
N TYR A 211 17.63 -6.41 2.04
CA TYR A 211 18.68 -7.12 1.29
C TYR A 211 18.68 -8.60 1.66
N ILE A 212 19.32 -9.39 0.83
CA ILE A 212 19.48 -10.83 1.02
C ILE A 212 20.96 -11.07 1.30
N ASP A 213 21.24 -11.63 2.46
CA ASP A 213 22.58 -11.88 2.93
C ASP A 213 23.24 -13.07 2.20
N GLN A 214 24.56 -13.16 2.27
CA GLN A 214 25.36 -14.25 1.67
C GLN A 214 25.04 -15.65 2.26
N SER A 215 24.44 -15.70 3.43
CA SER A 215 23.92 -16.93 4.04
C SER A 215 22.75 -17.57 3.28
N CYS A 216 22.27 -16.95 2.18
CA CYS A 216 21.16 -17.44 1.39
C CYS A 216 21.55 -18.68 0.56
N THR A 217 20.88 -19.81 0.84
CA THR A 217 21.06 -21.08 0.13
C THR A 217 20.32 -21.17 -1.21
N LEU A 218 19.69 -20.09 -1.68
CA LEU A 218 18.89 -20.03 -2.91
C LEU A 218 17.73 -21.05 -2.95
N CYS A 219 17.18 -21.44 -1.80
CA CYS A 219 16.08 -22.41 -1.71
C CYS A 219 14.75 -21.94 -2.29
N MET A 220 14.62 -20.65 -2.62
CA MET A 220 13.43 -19.99 -3.23
C MET A 220 12.13 -20.11 -2.40
N HIS A 221 12.19 -20.48 -1.11
CA HIS A 221 10.99 -20.63 -0.28
C HIS A 221 10.29 -19.27 -0.05
N CYS A 222 11.06 -18.22 0.18
CA CYS A 222 10.56 -16.86 0.40
C CYS A 222 9.74 -16.28 -0.77
N THR A 223 9.93 -16.79 -2.00
CA THR A 223 9.14 -16.35 -3.17
C THR A 223 7.66 -16.63 -2.99
N ARG A 224 7.30 -17.72 -2.28
CA ARG A 224 5.90 -18.11 -2.02
C ARG A 224 5.18 -17.22 -1.01
N TYR A 225 5.93 -16.43 -0.24
CA TYR A 225 5.39 -15.47 0.71
C TYR A 225 5.32 -14.06 0.11
N CYS A 226 6.05 -13.81 -0.98
CA CYS A 226 6.13 -12.49 -1.58
C CYS A 226 4.94 -12.21 -2.52
N LYS A 227 3.86 -11.67 -1.98
CA LYS A 227 2.66 -11.28 -2.75
C LYS A 227 2.90 -10.14 -3.74
N TYR A 228 3.96 -9.35 -3.53
CA TYR A 228 4.34 -8.24 -4.41
C TYR A 228 5.26 -8.64 -5.57
N ASP A 229 5.50 -9.95 -5.75
CA ASP A 229 6.37 -10.47 -6.83
C ASP A 229 7.75 -9.80 -6.87
N ALA A 230 8.28 -9.47 -5.71
CA ALA A 230 9.54 -8.73 -5.55
C ALA A 230 10.76 -9.62 -5.30
N LEU A 231 10.57 -10.92 -5.10
CA LEU A 231 11.60 -11.92 -4.81
C LEU A 231 11.57 -13.03 -5.86
N ASN A 232 11.92 -12.69 -7.08
CA ASN A 232 12.10 -13.67 -8.15
C ASN A 232 13.52 -14.28 -8.07
N PRO A 233 13.78 -15.44 -8.70
CA PRO A 233 15.12 -16.06 -8.67
C PRO A 233 16.25 -15.12 -9.08
N ALA A 234 16.00 -14.23 -10.05
CA ALA A 234 16.98 -13.24 -10.49
C ALA A 234 17.24 -12.16 -9.42
N ASP A 235 16.20 -11.76 -8.66
CA ASP A 235 16.33 -10.78 -7.58
C ASP A 235 17.09 -11.37 -6.39
N ILE A 236 16.80 -12.62 -6.05
CA ILE A 236 17.48 -13.35 -4.96
C ILE A 236 18.98 -13.52 -5.28
N LYS A 237 19.32 -13.89 -6.51
CA LYS A 237 20.72 -13.97 -6.96
C LYS A 237 21.43 -12.62 -6.91
N LYS A 238 20.72 -11.52 -7.13
CA LYS A 238 21.26 -10.14 -7.01
C LYS A 238 21.40 -9.66 -5.56
N GLY A 239 20.98 -10.44 -4.58
CA GLY A 239 21.04 -10.06 -3.16
C GLY A 239 20.07 -8.95 -2.74
N LYS A 240 19.09 -8.59 -3.59
CA LYS A 240 18.14 -7.48 -3.30
C LYS A 240 16.79 -7.70 -3.95
N PRO A 241 15.67 -7.37 -3.26
CA PRO A 241 14.34 -7.40 -3.85
C PRO A 241 14.18 -6.39 -4.99
N SER A 242 13.29 -6.68 -5.94
CA SER A 242 12.96 -5.76 -7.04
C SER A 242 12.23 -4.49 -6.58
N LEU A 243 11.95 -3.57 -7.51
CA LEU A 243 11.26 -2.30 -7.23
C LEU A 243 9.88 -2.49 -6.61
N SER A 244 9.19 -3.58 -6.89
CA SER A 244 7.86 -3.86 -6.32
C SER A 244 7.87 -4.22 -4.82
N CYS A 245 9.02 -4.32 -4.18
CA CYS A 245 9.11 -4.57 -2.73
C CYS A 245 8.57 -3.39 -1.92
N THR A 246 7.60 -3.66 -1.06
CA THR A 246 6.97 -2.68 -0.16
C THR A 246 7.50 -2.76 1.28
N LEU A 247 8.56 -3.50 1.52
CA LEU A 247 9.14 -3.72 2.86
C LEU A 247 8.17 -4.38 3.87
N CYS A 248 7.14 -5.07 3.41
CA CYS A 248 6.08 -5.64 4.26
C CYS A 248 6.55 -6.71 5.25
N GLY A 249 7.68 -7.36 4.99
CA GLY A 249 8.26 -8.37 5.88
C GLY A 249 7.66 -9.79 5.77
N ASP A 250 6.61 -10.02 4.97
CA ASP A 250 5.98 -11.36 4.85
C ASP A 250 6.99 -12.47 4.46
N CYS A 251 7.98 -12.11 3.66
CA CYS A 251 9.01 -13.06 3.21
C CYS A 251 9.95 -13.52 4.34
N LEU A 252 10.01 -12.80 5.47
CA LEU A 252 10.82 -13.22 6.64
C LEU A 252 10.28 -14.52 7.21
N ALA A 253 8.95 -14.66 7.32
CA ALA A 253 8.31 -15.89 7.80
C ALA A 253 8.61 -17.11 6.92
N GLY A 254 8.96 -16.88 5.65
CA GLY A 254 9.32 -17.94 4.70
C GLY A 254 10.82 -18.17 4.55
N CYS A 255 11.67 -17.49 5.33
CA CYS A 255 13.11 -17.60 5.21
C CYS A 255 13.70 -18.46 6.33
N HIS A 256 13.89 -19.76 6.10
CA HIS A 256 14.44 -20.69 7.11
C HIS A 256 15.86 -20.34 7.57
N HIS A 257 16.63 -19.64 6.76
CA HIS A 257 18.02 -19.28 7.06
C HIS A 257 18.17 -17.85 7.58
N ASN A 258 17.06 -17.13 7.82
CA ASN A 258 17.06 -15.72 8.26
C ASN A 258 17.95 -14.80 7.39
N SER A 259 18.11 -15.16 6.09
CA SER A 259 18.99 -14.44 5.17
C SER A 259 18.39 -13.13 4.63
N ILE A 260 17.09 -12.89 4.84
CA ILE A 260 16.43 -11.64 4.43
C ILE A 260 16.47 -10.68 5.60
N LYS A 261 17.07 -9.50 5.40
CA LYS A 261 17.38 -8.56 6.47
C LYS A 261 16.94 -7.14 6.10
N TYR A 262 16.59 -6.35 7.12
CA TYR A 262 16.39 -4.90 6.99
C TYR A 262 17.73 -4.17 7.11
N LYS A 263 17.84 -3.05 6.39
CA LYS A 263 18.97 -2.13 6.45
C LYS A 263 18.44 -0.70 6.61
N PHE A 264 19.06 0.05 7.51
CA PHE A 264 18.85 1.48 7.69
C PHE A 264 20.22 2.11 7.87
N PHE A 265 20.71 2.84 6.88
CA PHE A 265 22.09 3.35 6.83
C PHE A 265 23.14 2.28 7.21
N SER A 266 23.94 2.53 8.24
CA SER A 266 24.96 1.61 8.79
C SER A 266 24.48 0.78 9.99
N MET A 267 23.18 0.88 10.36
CA MET A 267 22.63 0.23 11.54
C MET A 267 22.59 -1.30 11.38
N ASN A 268 22.78 -2.02 12.51
CA ASN A 268 22.59 -3.46 12.56
C ASN A 268 21.15 -3.83 12.15
N HIS A 269 21.02 -4.93 11.41
CA HIS A 269 19.76 -5.39 10.82
C HIS A 269 18.62 -5.60 11.84
N GLU A 270 18.92 -6.06 13.06
CA GLU A 270 17.94 -6.22 14.12
C GLU A 270 17.41 -4.87 14.62
N LYS A 271 18.32 -3.92 14.88
CA LYS A 271 17.94 -2.56 15.27
C LYS A 271 17.19 -1.85 14.15
N ALA A 272 17.65 -2.00 12.89
CA ALA A 272 16.97 -1.45 11.74
C ALA A 272 15.53 -1.98 11.59
N ARG A 273 15.31 -3.27 11.86
CA ARG A 273 13.99 -3.88 11.85
C ARG A 273 13.11 -3.38 13.00
N ARG A 274 13.65 -3.30 14.23
CA ARG A 274 12.91 -2.75 15.37
C ARG A 274 12.51 -1.29 15.17
N LEU A 275 13.37 -0.52 14.56
CA LEU A 275 13.07 0.88 14.23
C LEU A 275 12.00 1.00 13.14
N TYR A 276 11.94 0.02 12.22
CA TYR A 276 10.97 0.01 11.14
C TYR A 276 9.56 -0.38 11.60
N LEU A 277 9.43 -1.27 12.59
CA LEU A 277 8.18 -1.73 13.16
C LEU A 277 7.61 -0.75 14.17
#